data_1fea6bcb40fcc6f55e1303a76c0e948f
#
_entry.id   1fea6bcb40fcc6f55e1303a76c0e948f
#
_cell.length_a   1.000
_cell.length_b   1.000
_cell.length_c   1.000
_cell.angle_alpha   90.00
_cell.angle_beta   90.00
_cell.angle_gamma   90.00
#
_symmetry.space_group_name_H-M   'P 1'
#
loop_
_entity.id
_entity.type
_entity.pdbx_description
1 polymer ?
#
loop_
_entity_poly.entity_id
_entity_poly.type
_entity_poly.pdbx_seq_one_letter_code
_entity_poly.pdbx_strand_id
1 'polypeptide(L)'
;MQIHLNIDDLPAYPYPTNFLHFASIEPETDIEPWWLLVYNAGTINNWYKTLKQLYPERTLIPFAKFNANDDIACFDGDDFSGQPHVLIIHAYASEGWELHATYASFDKWLEEAMVQNAEWLNED
;
A
#
# COMPACT_ATOMS: atom_id res chain seq x y z
N MET A 1 10.87 15.55 0.91
CA MET A 1 9.58 15.29 0.25
C MET A 1 8.50 15.13 1.30
N GLN A 2 7.38 15.79 1.12
CA GLN A 2 6.26 15.70 2.08
C GLN A 2 5.44 14.44 1.84
N ILE A 3 5.09 13.74 2.91
CA ILE A 3 4.23 12.57 2.82
C ILE A 3 2.83 12.92 3.34
N HIS A 4 1.81 12.33 2.72
CA HIS A 4 0.40 12.59 3.03
C HIS A 4 -0.24 11.29 3.53
N LEU A 5 -0.54 11.25 4.82
CA LEU A 5 -1.01 10.05 5.51
C LEU A 5 -2.48 10.12 5.91
N ASN A 6 -3.07 11.30 5.90
CA ASN A 6 -4.45 11.49 6.33
C ASN A 6 -5.41 11.10 5.20
N ILE A 7 -6.39 10.28 5.56
CA ILE A 7 -7.45 9.87 4.66
C ILE A 7 -8.74 10.53 5.14
N ASP A 8 -9.44 11.21 4.23
CA ASP A 8 -10.72 11.84 4.55
C ASP A 8 -11.70 10.80 5.11
N ASP A 9 -12.53 11.22 6.07
CA ASP A 9 -13.57 10.39 6.69
C ASP A 9 -13.05 9.22 7.52
N LEU A 10 -11.72 9.16 7.80
CA LEU A 10 -11.15 8.16 8.69
C LEU A 10 -10.48 8.83 9.89
N PRO A 11 -10.55 8.21 11.08
CA PRO A 11 -9.73 8.65 12.21
C PRO A 11 -8.25 8.44 11.90
N ALA A 12 -7.37 9.12 12.63
CA ALA A 12 -5.93 8.97 12.44
C ALA A 12 -5.55 7.50 12.56
N TYR A 13 -4.86 6.99 11.53
CA TYR A 13 -4.44 5.60 11.50
C TYR A 13 -2.98 5.48 12.00
N PRO A 14 -2.69 4.53 12.89
CA PRO A 14 -1.32 4.35 13.41
C PRO A 14 -0.47 3.56 12.42
N TYR A 15 0.09 4.25 11.44
CA TYR A 15 0.98 3.63 10.46
C TYR A 15 2.19 3.00 11.15
N PRO A 16 2.72 1.88 10.62
CA PRO A 16 3.93 1.28 11.19
C PRO A 16 5.11 2.27 11.15
N THR A 17 5.88 2.33 12.22
CA THR A 17 7.03 3.22 12.33
C THR A 17 8.05 2.97 11.20
N ASN A 18 8.30 1.71 10.89
CA ASN A 18 9.24 1.34 9.82
C ASN A 18 8.74 1.78 8.44
N PHE A 19 7.42 1.77 8.21
CA PHE A 19 6.87 2.34 6.97
C PHE A 19 7.10 3.86 6.92
N LEU A 20 6.82 4.56 8.01
CA LEU A 20 7.02 6.01 8.07
C LEU A 20 8.48 6.37 7.82
N HIS A 21 9.40 5.60 8.40
CA HIS A 21 10.83 5.81 8.18
C HIS A 21 11.19 5.60 6.69
N PHE A 22 10.73 4.50 6.12
CA PHE A 22 11.02 4.18 4.71
C PHE A 22 10.47 5.25 3.77
N ALA A 23 9.25 5.70 3.99
CA ALA A 23 8.60 6.71 3.13
C ALA A 23 9.28 8.08 3.24
N SER A 24 10.01 8.33 4.32
CA SER A 24 10.67 9.61 4.57
C SER A 24 12.12 9.69 4.09
N ILE A 25 12.67 8.57 3.58
CA ILE A 25 14.05 8.55 3.08
C ILE A 25 14.17 9.43 1.82
N GLU A 26 15.20 10.27 1.77
CA GLU A 26 15.48 11.12 0.62
C GLU A 26 16.91 10.92 0.13
N PRO A 27 17.09 10.74 -1.20
CA PRO A 27 16.02 10.55 -2.19
C PRO A 27 15.25 9.27 -1.94
N GLU A 28 14.02 9.19 -2.45
CA GLU A 28 13.20 8.00 -2.22
C GLU A 28 13.88 6.75 -2.77
N THR A 29 13.69 5.64 -2.07
CA THR A 29 14.25 4.36 -2.48
C THR A 29 13.49 3.85 -3.70
N ASP A 30 14.23 3.41 -4.71
CA ASP A 30 13.64 2.82 -5.91
C ASP A 30 13.06 1.44 -5.59
N ILE A 31 11.74 1.32 -5.74
CA ILE A 31 11.02 0.06 -5.56
C ILE A 31 10.21 -0.32 -6.80
N GLU A 32 10.52 0.30 -7.94
CA GLU A 32 9.80 -0.07 -9.16
C GLU A 32 9.82 -1.58 -9.39
N PRO A 33 8.71 -2.19 -9.84
CA PRO A 33 7.53 -1.56 -10.41
C PRO A 33 6.46 -1.11 -9.39
N TRP A 34 6.77 -1.10 -8.09
CA TRP A 34 5.91 -0.50 -7.09
C TRP A 34 6.19 0.99 -6.96
N TRP A 35 5.19 1.78 -6.52
CA TRP A 35 5.40 3.18 -6.13
C TRP A 35 4.49 3.53 -4.97
N LEU A 36 4.99 4.37 -4.07
CA LEU A 36 4.24 4.75 -2.87
C LEU A 36 3.18 5.80 -3.21
N LEU A 37 2.00 5.64 -2.63
CA LEU A 37 0.86 6.54 -2.87
C LEU A 37 0.88 7.77 -1.97
N VAL A 38 1.72 7.77 -0.93
CA VAL A 38 1.66 8.79 0.12
C VAL A 38 2.28 10.13 -0.27
N TYR A 39 2.85 10.23 -1.45
CA TYR A 39 3.46 11.48 -1.90
C TYR A 39 2.44 12.45 -2.51
N ASN A 40 1.18 12.05 -2.63
CA ASN A 40 0.12 12.88 -3.15
C ASN A 40 -1.19 12.60 -2.41
N ALA A 41 -1.74 13.62 -1.73
CA ALA A 41 -2.95 13.45 -0.94
C ALA A 41 -4.15 13.03 -1.77
N GLY A 42 -4.29 13.56 -2.98
CA GLY A 42 -5.39 13.18 -3.87
C GLY A 42 -5.35 11.71 -4.25
N THR A 43 -4.15 11.19 -4.51
CA THR A 43 -3.98 9.80 -4.92
C THR A 43 -4.40 8.82 -3.83
N ILE A 44 -3.92 9.03 -2.59
CA ILE A 44 -4.24 8.11 -1.50
C ILE A 44 -5.73 8.15 -1.17
N ASN A 45 -6.34 9.33 -1.16
CA ASN A 45 -7.78 9.48 -0.88
C ASN A 45 -8.64 8.86 -1.97
N ASN A 46 -8.27 9.06 -3.23
CA ASN A 46 -9.02 8.49 -4.35
C ASN A 46 -9.00 6.97 -4.31
N TRP A 47 -7.83 6.37 -4.05
CA TRP A 47 -7.74 4.93 -3.97
C TRP A 47 -8.49 4.37 -2.76
N TYR A 48 -8.42 5.05 -1.61
CA TYR A 48 -9.20 4.63 -0.45
C TYR A 48 -10.69 4.59 -0.78
N LYS A 49 -11.21 5.64 -1.39
CA LYS A 49 -12.63 5.72 -1.74
C LYS A 49 -13.02 4.66 -2.76
N THR A 50 -12.19 4.45 -3.76
CA THR A 50 -12.43 3.42 -4.78
C THR A 50 -12.50 2.03 -4.17
N LEU A 51 -11.54 1.70 -3.30
CA LEU A 51 -11.51 0.38 -2.66
C LEU A 51 -12.70 0.19 -1.72
N LYS A 52 -13.14 1.26 -1.03
CA LYS A 52 -14.30 1.19 -0.15
C LYS A 52 -15.59 0.94 -0.94
N GLN A 53 -15.70 1.52 -2.13
CA GLN A 53 -16.83 1.28 -3.01
C GLN A 53 -16.84 -0.15 -3.57
N LEU A 54 -15.67 -0.66 -3.95
CA LEU A 54 -15.55 -2.00 -4.52
C LEU A 54 -15.73 -3.09 -3.45
N TYR A 55 -15.21 -2.85 -2.25
CA TYR A 55 -15.16 -3.85 -1.18
C TYR A 55 -15.61 -3.22 0.14
N PRO A 56 -16.93 -2.93 0.28
CA PRO A 56 -17.44 -2.17 1.43
C PRO A 56 -17.26 -2.87 2.78
N GLU A 57 -17.06 -4.21 2.77
CA GLU A 57 -16.82 -4.97 4.00
C GLU A 57 -15.38 -4.85 4.52
N ARG A 58 -14.48 -4.27 3.71
CA ARG A 58 -13.08 -4.11 4.10
C ARG A 58 -12.76 -2.65 4.38
N THR A 59 -11.87 -2.42 5.34
CA THR A 59 -11.24 -1.12 5.55
C THR A 59 -9.78 -1.26 5.14
N LEU A 60 -9.42 -0.68 4.00
CA LEU A 60 -8.12 -0.85 3.38
C LEU A 60 -7.41 0.49 3.33
N ILE A 61 -6.18 0.54 3.85
CA ILE A 61 -5.35 1.75 3.83
C ILE A 61 -4.32 1.58 2.72
N PRO A 62 -4.56 2.12 1.52
CA PRO A 62 -3.64 1.91 0.40
C PRO A 62 -2.35 2.69 0.60
N PHE A 63 -1.21 2.06 0.34
CA PHE A 63 0.07 2.76 0.48
C PHE A 63 1.00 2.59 -0.73
N ALA A 64 0.78 1.58 -1.57
CA ALA A 64 1.60 1.38 -2.76
C ALA A 64 0.80 0.75 -3.89
N LYS A 65 1.17 1.07 -5.12
CA LYS A 65 0.53 0.57 -6.34
C LYS A 65 1.57 -0.13 -7.20
N PHE A 66 1.19 -1.27 -7.77
CA PHE A 66 2.03 -1.99 -8.72
C PHE A 66 1.76 -1.46 -10.13
N ASN A 67 2.82 -1.10 -10.85
CA ASN A 67 2.69 -0.44 -12.17
C ASN A 67 2.15 -1.35 -13.26
N ALA A 68 2.48 -2.64 -13.20
CA ALA A 68 2.20 -3.56 -14.30
C ALA A 68 0.78 -4.12 -14.30
N ASN A 69 0.03 -3.94 -13.21
CA ASN A 69 -1.34 -4.45 -13.08
C ASN A 69 -2.12 -3.62 -12.06
N ASP A 70 -3.29 -4.13 -11.64
CA ASP A 70 -4.17 -3.40 -10.70
C ASP A 70 -3.93 -3.78 -9.24
N ASP A 71 -2.79 -4.34 -8.91
CA ASP A 71 -2.48 -4.70 -7.52
C ASP A 71 -2.14 -3.46 -6.69
N ILE A 72 -2.72 -3.40 -5.50
CA ILE A 72 -2.50 -2.33 -4.54
C ILE A 72 -2.12 -2.96 -3.21
N ALA A 73 -1.03 -2.49 -2.62
CA ALA A 73 -0.63 -2.90 -1.28
C ALA A 73 -1.33 -2.01 -0.27
N CYS A 74 -2.03 -2.63 0.69
CA CYS A 74 -2.82 -1.93 1.69
C CYS A 74 -2.47 -2.45 3.08
N PHE A 75 -2.51 -1.56 4.08
CA PHE A 75 -2.54 -1.99 5.47
C PHE A 75 -3.97 -2.35 5.84
N ASP A 76 -4.13 -3.32 6.76
CA ASP A 76 -5.42 -3.64 7.33
C ASP A 76 -5.90 -2.46 8.18
N GLY A 77 -6.91 -1.76 7.70
CA GLY A 77 -7.42 -0.55 8.35
C GLY A 77 -8.19 -0.81 9.65
N ASP A 78 -8.53 -2.06 9.93
CA ASP A 78 -9.18 -2.45 11.18
C ASP A 78 -8.17 -2.79 12.28
N ASP A 79 -6.88 -2.87 11.95
CA ASP A 79 -5.82 -3.17 12.91
C ASP A 79 -5.13 -1.87 13.33
N PHE A 80 -5.35 -1.45 14.57
CA PHE A 80 -4.78 -0.24 15.14
C PHE A 80 -3.59 -0.52 16.07
N SER A 81 -2.99 -1.71 15.95
CA SER A 81 -1.86 -2.10 16.81
C SER A 81 -0.55 -1.38 16.50
N GLY A 82 -0.45 -0.79 15.31
CA GLY A 82 0.80 -0.22 14.81
C GLY A 82 1.65 -1.24 14.05
N GLN A 83 1.20 -2.50 13.97
CA GLN A 83 1.89 -3.57 13.23
C GLN A 83 0.86 -4.36 12.38
N PRO A 84 0.16 -3.70 11.46
CA PRO A 84 -0.88 -4.37 10.67
C PRO A 84 -0.28 -5.31 9.62
N HIS A 85 -1.09 -6.29 9.22
CA HIS A 85 -0.78 -7.08 8.04
C HIS A 85 -0.83 -6.19 6.80
N VAL A 86 -0.10 -6.60 5.77
CA VAL A 86 -0.18 -5.99 4.44
C VAL A 86 -0.98 -6.92 3.55
N LEU A 87 -2.01 -6.37 2.91
CA LEU A 87 -2.90 -7.09 2.02
C LEU A 87 -2.66 -6.61 0.59
N ILE A 88 -2.40 -7.54 -0.32
CA ILE A 88 -2.30 -7.21 -1.73
C ILE A 88 -3.68 -7.41 -2.33
N ILE A 89 -4.28 -6.31 -2.78
CA ILE A 89 -5.64 -6.28 -3.31
C ILE A 89 -5.56 -6.12 -4.81
N HIS A 90 -6.17 -7.06 -5.53
CA HIS A 90 -6.32 -6.94 -6.98
C HIS A 90 -7.57 -6.10 -7.24
N ALA A 91 -7.39 -4.81 -7.47
CA ALA A 91 -8.50 -3.88 -7.66
C ALA A 91 -9.33 -4.29 -8.88
N TYR A 92 -10.64 -4.06 -8.77
CA TYR A 92 -11.63 -4.42 -9.81
C TYR A 92 -11.86 -5.92 -9.96
N ALA A 93 -11.23 -6.78 -9.16
CA ALA A 93 -11.65 -8.18 -9.06
C ALA A 93 -13.04 -8.24 -8.42
N SER A 94 -13.80 -9.28 -8.76
CA SER A 94 -15.11 -9.49 -8.16
C SER A 94 -15.00 -9.64 -6.65
N GLU A 95 -16.00 -9.13 -5.93
CA GLU A 95 -16.02 -9.21 -4.47
C GLU A 95 -15.86 -10.68 -4.04
N GLY A 96 -14.92 -10.89 -3.11
CA GLY A 96 -14.52 -12.23 -2.66
C GLY A 96 -13.26 -12.76 -3.34
N TRP A 97 -12.84 -12.17 -4.46
CA TRP A 97 -11.64 -12.58 -5.21
C TRP A 97 -10.54 -11.53 -5.19
N GLU A 98 -10.74 -10.45 -4.43
CA GLU A 98 -9.82 -9.31 -4.44
C GLU A 98 -8.51 -9.58 -3.67
N LEU A 99 -8.51 -10.46 -2.68
CA LEU A 99 -7.31 -10.70 -1.88
C LEU A 99 -6.36 -11.64 -2.63
N HIS A 100 -5.23 -11.09 -3.07
CA HIS A 100 -4.23 -11.80 -3.85
C HIS A 100 -3.12 -12.39 -2.97
N ALA A 101 -2.69 -11.68 -1.93
CA ALA A 101 -1.63 -12.12 -1.02
C ALA A 101 -1.72 -11.36 0.29
N THR A 102 -1.14 -11.94 1.34
CA THR A 102 -1.07 -11.31 2.67
C THR A 102 0.35 -11.46 3.19
N TYR A 103 0.89 -10.37 3.73
CA TYR A 103 2.21 -10.37 4.39
C TYR A 103 2.02 -10.02 5.86
N ALA A 104 2.83 -10.61 6.72
CA ALA A 104 2.69 -10.45 8.17
C ALA A 104 2.98 -9.02 8.65
N SER A 105 3.76 -8.25 7.90
CA SER A 105 4.15 -6.90 8.29
C SER A 105 4.61 -6.12 7.07
N PHE A 106 4.81 -4.81 7.26
CA PHE A 106 5.42 -3.97 6.21
C PHE A 106 6.81 -4.48 5.82
N ASP A 107 7.63 -4.89 6.80
CA ASP A 107 8.98 -5.39 6.50
C ASP A 107 8.94 -6.62 5.60
N LYS A 108 8.01 -7.53 5.84
CA LYS A 108 7.86 -8.73 5.02
C LYS A 108 7.44 -8.39 3.59
N TRP A 109 6.51 -7.44 3.45
CA TRP A 109 6.14 -6.96 2.13
C TRP A 109 7.32 -6.29 1.42
N LEU A 110 8.07 -5.46 2.15
CA LEU A 110 9.20 -4.73 1.58
C LEU A 110 10.28 -5.69 1.06
N GLU A 111 10.54 -6.79 1.79
CA GLU A 111 11.47 -7.83 1.31
C GLU A 111 11.06 -8.32 -0.07
N GLU A 112 9.78 -8.64 -0.26
CA GLU A 112 9.26 -9.10 -1.55
C GLU A 112 9.31 -7.99 -2.60
N ALA A 113 8.96 -6.78 -2.22
CA ALA A 113 9.01 -5.64 -3.14
C ALA A 113 10.43 -5.40 -3.65
N MET A 114 11.45 -5.57 -2.80
CA MET A 114 12.84 -5.40 -3.22
C MET A 114 13.30 -6.54 -4.12
N VAL A 115 12.82 -7.77 -3.93
CA VAL A 115 13.09 -8.87 -4.85
C VAL A 115 12.49 -8.55 -6.23
N GLN A 116 11.25 -8.06 -6.26
CA GLN A 116 10.59 -7.68 -7.51
C GLN A 116 11.31 -6.51 -8.18
N ASN A 117 11.83 -5.56 -7.40
CA ASN A 117 12.62 -4.45 -7.92
C ASN A 117 13.90 -4.95 -8.60
N ALA A 118 14.61 -5.89 -7.97
CA ALA A 118 15.83 -6.45 -8.55
C ALA A 118 15.54 -7.16 -9.87
N GLU A 119 14.44 -7.91 -9.94
CA GLU A 119 14.01 -8.57 -11.18
C GLU A 119 13.66 -7.53 -12.24
N TRP A 120 12.96 -6.47 -11.86
CA TRP A 120 12.59 -5.39 -12.76
C TRP A 120 13.82 -4.71 -13.37
N LEU A 121 14.83 -4.44 -12.54
CA LEU A 121 16.06 -3.78 -13.00
C LEU A 121 16.91 -4.66 -13.91
N ASN A 122 16.76 -5.99 -13.83
CA ASN A 122 17.48 -6.94 -14.64
C ASN A 122 16.76 -7.31 -15.95
N GLU A 123 15.55 -6.81 -16.15
CA GLU A 123 14.81 -7.01 -17.40
C GLU A 123 15.24 -5.97 -18.42
N ASP A 124 15.50 -6.40 -19.63
CA ASP A 124 15.84 -5.52 -20.74
C ASP A 124 14.81 -5.64 -21.87
#